data_f62e4910d231b625d6eab717d9f6e7cb
#
_entry.id   f62e4910d231b625d6eab717d9f6e7cb
#
_cell.length_a   1.000
_cell.length_b   1.000
_cell.length_c   1.000
_cell.angle_alpha   90.00
_cell.angle_beta   90.00
_cell.angle_gamma   90.00
#
_symmetry.space_group_name_H-M   'P 1'
#
loop_
_entity.id
_entity.type
_entity.pdbx_description
1 polymer ?
#
loop_
_entity_poly.entity_id
_entity_poly.type
_entity_poly.pdbx_seq_one_letter_code
_entity_poly.pdbx_strand_id
1 'polypeptide(L)'
;MKGSYYDKFVSESIDTIKNKISQRTFENTVDNGCYTDLSLSRKRLGFVLQNNVEEMDKNLANFDNKWQPSNGKKYWFTNYEDLLRQLRTLIWEKDIKTYYIDNQNSYLWTEIGLLSFLKKEKTKESVDFSNIQFFEANKIFSDSGSFLIFGNQNTINKLNNNSINVFVAGIEQVMKNTDDIELYLKISKDRYKEKNDKLYPIIYTPSSKNNDILFILDNMRSNVMNFIPQRSALACLHCGLCSDVCPVFCNAGDKAYDNIFSGPIASVLLPHLENIADYTFVSYACTLCGNCEKVCPISLPLRDMITENRHYIMEKGLLPFSEKNKNRKMRKVLLSRKKLNKISFFKRIKFKRLLSKSLRKNRKIPKMEKYSFNQQYIKNLKEKFNQI
;
A
#
# COMPACT_ATOMS: atom_id res chain seq x y z
N MET A 1 1.07 12.15 26.08
CA MET A 1 -0.35 12.30 25.71
C MET A 1 -0.40 12.40 24.19
N LYS A 2 -0.78 11.30 23.51
CA LYS A 2 -0.94 11.30 22.04
C LYS A 2 -2.16 12.20 21.74
N GLY A 3 -1.97 13.21 20.89
CA GLY A 3 -3.02 14.13 20.45
C GLY A 3 -4.24 13.40 19.90
N SER A 4 -5.38 14.09 19.87
CA SER A 4 -6.62 13.46 19.40
C SER A 4 -6.45 12.98 17.97
N TYR A 5 -7.06 11.87 17.64
CA TYR A 5 -7.08 11.19 16.34
C TYR A 5 -7.15 12.11 15.10
N TYR A 6 -7.78 13.26 15.24
CA TYR A 6 -7.99 14.23 14.17
C TYR A 6 -6.94 15.33 14.11
N ASP A 7 -6.22 15.60 15.19
CA ASP A 7 -5.23 16.68 15.22
C ASP A 7 -3.97 16.26 14.43
N LYS A 8 -3.66 14.97 14.36
CA LYS A 8 -2.57 14.41 13.54
C LYS A 8 -2.85 14.56 12.03
N PHE A 9 -4.13 14.58 11.63
CA PHE A 9 -4.58 14.69 10.23
C PHE A 9 -4.80 16.14 9.76
N VAL A 10 -4.71 17.14 10.61
CA VAL A 10 -5.11 18.53 10.28
C VAL A 10 -3.92 19.47 10.17
N SER A 11 -2.72 19.09 10.61
CA SER A 11 -1.63 20.05 10.82
C SER A 11 -0.67 20.29 9.66
N GLU A 12 -0.83 19.64 8.50
CA GLU A 12 0.10 19.82 7.38
C GLU A 12 -0.51 20.46 6.14
N SER A 13 0.26 21.36 5.56
CA SER A 13 -0.16 22.35 4.57
C SER A 13 -0.50 21.79 3.19
N ILE A 14 -1.54 22.38 2.62
CA ILE A 14 -2.14 22.14 1.29
C ILE A 14 -1.13 22.30 0.12
N ASP A 15 -0.02 23.01 0.33
CA ASP A 15 0.91 23.37 -0.76
C ASP A 15 1.79 22.21 -1.25
N THR A 16 2.11 21.25 -0.36
CA THR A 16 2.88 20.05 -0.73
C THR A 16 2.06 19.11 -1.60
N ILE A 17 0.73 19.15 -1.47
CA ILE A 17 -0.22 18.27 -2.17
C ILE A 17 -0.45 18.74 -3.60
N LYS A 18 -0.57 20.05 -3.82
CA LYS A 18 -0.80 20.63 -5.16
C LYS A 18 0.31 20.32 -6.14
N ASN A 19 1.56 20.30 -5.69
CA ASN A 19 2.72 20.02 -6.56
C ASN A 19 2.85 18.55 -6.99
N LYS A 20 2.25 17.59 -6.25
CA LYS A 20 2.24 16.16 -6.63
C LYS A 20 1.08 15.78 -7.54
N ILE A 21 -0.07 16.47 -7.45
CA ILE A 21 -1.28 16.16 -8.23
C ILE A 21 -1.17 16.63 -9.70
N SER A 22 -0.49 17.75 -9.96
CA SER A 22 -0.40 18.35 -11.30
C SER A 22 0.46 17.57 -12.30
N GLN A 23 1.07 16.44 -11.92
CA GLN A 23 2.10 15.77 -12.72
C GLN A 23 1.74 14.37 -13.22
N ARG A 24 0.53 13.86 -12.94
CA ARG A 24 0.10 12.53 -13.40
C ARG A 24 -1.16 12.61 -14.28
N THR A 25 -1.00 13.07 -15.52
CA THR A 25 -2.06 12.96 -16.53
C THR A 25 -2.02 11.56 -17.15
N PHE A 26 -3.17 10.89 -17.13
CA PHE A 26 -3.39 9.64 -17.84
C PHE A 26 -3.49 9.94 -19.35
N GLU A 27 -2.44 9.73 -20.10
CA GLU A 27 -2.55 9.61 -21.55
C GLU A 27 -2.95 8.18 -21.91
N ASN A 28 -4.16 8.06 -22.49
CA ASN A 28 -4.65 6.82 -23.10
C ASN A 28 -3.87 6.57 -24.41
N THR A 29 -2.65 6.06 -24.33
CA THR A 29 -1.99 5.50 -25.50
C THR A 29 -2.49 4.06 -25.69
N VAL A 30 -3.32 3.88 -26.70
CA VAL A 30 -3.74 2.57 -27.20
C VAL A 30 -2.52 1.93 -27.86
N ASP A 31 -1.91 0.98 -27.17
CA ASP A 31 -0.87 0.12 -27.74
C ASP A 31 -1.53 -1.03 -28.51
N ASN A 32 -1.07 -1.31 -29.73
CA ASN A 32 -1.55 -2.40 -30.60
C ASN A 32 -1.07 -3.79 -30.17
N GLY A 33 -1.01 -4.08 -28.86
CA GLY A 33 -0.58 -5.37 -28.31
C GLY A 33 -1.71 -6.35 -28.07
N CYS A 34 -1.39 -7.57 -27.64
CA CYS A 34 -2.33 -8.69 -27.40
C CYS A 34 -3.48 -8.36 -26.43
N TYR A 35 -3.31 -7.35 -25.56
CA TYR A 35 -4.29 -6.97 -24.54
C TYR A 35 -4.95 -5.62 -24.91
N THR A 36 -5.81 -5.61 -25.92
CA THR A 36 -6.47 -4.40 -26.45
C THR A 36 -7.53 -3.83 -25.50
N ASP A 37 -8.27 -4.72 -24.77
CA ASP A 37 -9.24 -4.29 -23.75
C ASP A 37 -8.56 -4.06 -22.40
N LEU A 38 -8.36 -2.79 -22.05
CA LEU A 38 -7.73 -2.39 -20.79
C LEU A 38 -8.55 -2.80 -19.55
N SER A 39 -9.88 -2.78 -19.63
CA SER A 39 -10.76 -3.15 -18.50
C SER A 39 -10.63 -4.64 -18.20
N LEU A 40 -10.65 -5.47 -19.25
CA LEU A 40 -10.48 -6.91 -19.12
C LEU A 40 -9.06 -7.27 -18.65
N SER A 41 -8.05 -6.61 -19.22
CA SER A 41 -6.64 -6.79 -18.83
C SER A 41 -6.40 -6.48 -17.35
N ARG A 42 -7.00 -5.40 -16.82
CA ARG A 42 -6.94 -5.04 -15.40
C ARG A 42 -7.55 -6.12 -14.51
N LYS A 43 -8.74 -6.60 -14.85
CA LYS A 43 -9.42 -7.69 -14.11
C LYS A 43 -8.59 -8.97 -14.14
N ARG A 44 -8.04 -9.34 -15.30
CA ARG A 44 -7.20 -10.52 -15.47
C ARG A 44 -5.93 -10.41 -14.63
N LEU A 45 -5.22 -9.28 -14.68
CA LEU A 45 -4.03 -9.07 -13.85
C LEU A 45 -4.39 -9.13 -12.37
N GLY A 46 -5.50 -8.49 -11.96
CA GLY A 46 -5.98 -8.54 -10.58
C GLY A 46 -6.19 -9.98 -10.11
N PHE A 47 -6.83 -10.81 -10.91
CA PHE A 47 -7.03 -12.23 -10.63
C PHE A 47 -5.69 -13.00 -10.52
N VAL A 48 -4.78 -12.81 -11.48
CA VAL A 48 -3.45 -13.46 -11.48
C VAL A 48 -2.67 -13.10 -10.22
N LEU A 49 -2.56 -11.81 -9.88
CA LEU A 49 -1.79 -11.38 -8.73
C LEU A 49 -2.41 -11.79 -7.40
N GLN A 50 -3.75 -11.75 -7.28
CA GLN A 50 -4.44 -12.23 -6.08
C GLN A 50 -4.27 -13.73 -5.91
N ASN A 51 -4.36 -14.52 -6.99
CA ASN A 51 -4.11 -15.96 -6.96
C ASN A 51 -2.64 -16.28 -6.60
N ASN A 52 -1.68 -15.49 -7.08
CA ASN A 52 -0.28 -15.63 -6.66
C ASN A 52 -0.09 -15.38 -5.16
N VAL A 53 -0.83 -14.44 -4.58
CA VAL A 53 -0.83 -14.22 -3.13
C VAL A 53 -1.49 -15.38 -2.38
N GLU A 54 -2.61 -15.90 -2.86
CA GLU A 54 -3.29 -17.04 -2.24
C GLU A 54 -2.43 -18.32 -2.26
N GLU A 55 -1.65 -18.53 -3.33
CA GLU A 55 -0.73 -19.66 -3.49
C GLU A 55 0.73 -19.28 -3.12
N MET A 56 0.95 -18.20 -2.36
CA MET A 56 2.28 -17.65 -2.08
C MET A 56 3.24 -18.71 -1.55
N ASP A 57 2.83 -19.50 -0.56
CA ASP A 57 3.66 -20.55 0.04
C ASP A 57 4.15 -21.56 -0.98
N LYS A 58 3.25 -22.01 -1.87
CA LYS A 58 3.59 -22.95 -2.95
C LYS A 58 4.54 -22.31 -3.96
N ASN A 59 4.28 -21.06 -4.33
CA ASN A 59 5.09 -20.35 -5.29
C ASN A 59 6.49 -20.07 -4.76
N LEU A 60 6.63 -19.74 -3.47
CA LEU A 60 7.92 -19.56 -2.80
C LEU A 60 8.67 -20.89 -2.68
N ALA A 61 7.98 -21.97 -2.32
CA ALA A 61 8.59 -23.31 -2.28
C ALA A 61 9.06 -23.77 -3.68
N ASN A 62 8.27 -23.51 -4.73
CA ASN A 62 8.68 -23.82 -6.10
C ASN A 62 9.87 -22.99 -6.54
N PHE A 63 9.89 -21.68 -6.20
CA PHE A 63 11.04 -20.82 -6.44
C PHE A 63 12.28 -21.35 -5.74
N ASP A 64 12.14 -21.78 -4.48
CA ASP A 64 13.24 -22.34 -3.69
C ASP A 64 13.81 -23.61 -4.34
N ASN A 65 12.96 -24.50 -4.84
CA ASN A 65 13.35 -25.71 -5.54
C ASN A 65 14.03 -25.44 -6.91
N LYS A 66 13.65 -24.35 -7.58
CA LYS A 66 14.28 -23.95 -8.86
C LYS A 66 15.60 -23.25 -8.68
N TRP A 67 15.87 -22.71 -7.48
CA TRP A 67 17.13 -22.06 -7.19
C TRP A 67 18.28 -23.07 -7.11
N GLN A 68 19.19 -23.00 -8.06
CA GLN A 68 20.37 -23.86 -8.10
C GLN A 68 21.58 -23.18 -7.45
N PRO A 69 22.58 -23.91 -6.96
CA PRO A 69 23.82 -23.30 -6.46
C PRO A 69 24.53 -22.42 -7.50
N SER A 70 24.33 -22.69 -8.79
CA SER A 70 24.81 -21.86 -9.91
C SER A 70 24.12 -20.49 -10.00
N ASN A 71 22.97 -20.29 -9.35
CA ASN A 71 22.25 -19.02 -9.31
C ASN A 71 22.82 -18.03 -8.28
N GLY A 72 23.84 -18.42 -7.49
CA GLY A 72 24.40 -17.57 -6.45
C GLY A 72 23.86 -17.85 -5.05
N LYS A 73 24.03 -16.89 -4.14
CA LYS A 73 23.60 -17.03 -2.75
C LYS A 73 22.18 -16.53 -2.56
N LYS A 74 21.42 -17.19 -1.69
CA LYS A 74 20.05 -16.79 -1.33
C LYS A 74 19.89 -16.79 0.18
N TYR A 75 19.24 -15.75 0.70
CA TYR A 75 18.97 -15.58 2.13
C TYR A 75 17.52 -15.17 2.35
N TRP A 76 16.89 -15.74 3.39
CA TRP A 76 15.54 -15.42 3.84
C TRP A 76 15.61 -14.63 5.13
N PHE A 77 14.82 -13.54 5.21
CA PHE A 77 14.77 -12.69 6.39
C PHE A 77 13.33 -12.48 6.84
N THR A 78 13.10 -12.67 8.13
CA THR A 78 11.78 -12.42 8.74
C THR A 78 11.55 -10.93 9.02
N ASN A 79 12.64 -10.17 9.20
CA ASN A 79 12.60 -8.72 9.45
C ASN A 79 13.79 -8.02 8.76
N TYR A 80 13.66 -6.70 8.61
CA TYR A 80 14.70 -5.91 7.91
C TYR A 80 15.96 -5.73 8.76
N GLU A 81 15.89 -5.84 10.09
CA GLU A 81 17.06 -5.72 10.98
C GLU A 81 18.07 -6.87 10.73
N ASP A 82 17.57 -8.08 10.57
CA ASP A 82 18.41 -9.24 10.27
C ASP A 82 19.02 -9.14 8.87
N LEU A 83 18.25 -8.62 7.90
CA LEU A 83 18.76 -8.32 6.55
C LEU A 83 19.91 -7.31 6.63
N LEU A 84 19.75 -6.21 7.36
CA LEU A 84 20.81 -5.21 7.52
C LEU A 84 22.02 -5.75 8.29
N ARG A 85 21.82 -6.66 9.24
CA ARG A 85 22.89 -7.34 9.95
C ARG A 85 23.74 -8.20 9.00
N GLN A 86 23.07 -8.98 8.15
CA GLN A 86 23.75 -9.78 7.12
C GLN A 86 24.49 -8.88 6.11
N LEU A 87 23.89 -7.77 5.72
CA LEU A 87 24.53 -6.79 4.85
C LEU A 87 25.77 -6.16 5.49
N ARG A 88 25.72 -5.85 6.79
CA ARG A 88 26.89 -5.35 7.54
C ARG A 88 28.04 -6.35 7.53
N THR A 89 27.75 -7.63 7.79
CA THR A 89 28.74 -8.70 7.72
C THR A 89 29.40 -8.75 6.34
N LEU A 90 28.59 -8.69 5.27
CA LEU A 90 29.08 -8.68 3.89
C LEU A 90 30.00 -7.47 3.60
N ILE A 91 29.59 -6.27 4.06
CA ILE A 91 30.39 -5.03 3.91
C ILE A 91 31.74 -5.17 4.58
N TRP A 92 31.82 -5.71 5.80
CA TRP A 92 33.04 -5.85 6.55
C TRP A 92 33.96 -6.97 6.01
N GLU A 93 33.40 -8.15 5.71
CA GLU A 93 34.15 -9.28 5.17
C GLU A 93 34.78 -8.98 3.80
N LYS A 94 34.14 -8.15 2.99
CA LYS A 94 34.58 -7.81 1.63
C LYS A 94 35.25 -6.43 1.53
N ASP A 95 35.46 -5.72 2.65
CA ASP A 95 36.00 -4.35 2.70
C ASP A 95 35.31 -3.39 1.70
N ILE A 96 34.00 -3.42 1.69
CA ILE A 96 33.18 -2.66 0.72
C ILE A 96 33.20 -1.18 1.11
N LYS A 97 33.68 -0.33 0.18
CA LYS A 97 33.78 1.12 0.38
C LYS A 97 32.85 1.91 -0.50
N THR A 98 32.44 1.34 -1.64
CA THR A 98 31.59 2.01 -2.61
C THR A 98 30.38 1.17 -2.97
N TYR A 99 29.24 1.83 -3.14
CA TYR A 99 27.98 1.20 -3.52
C TYR A 99 27.32 1.91 -4.69
N TYR A 100 26.43 1.19 -5.37
CA TYR A 100 25.47 1.70 -6.34
C TYR A 100 24.07 1.21 -5.95
N ILE A 101 23.06 2.07 -6.09
CA ILE A 101 21.65 1.70 -5.92
C ILE A 101 20.91 2.06 -7.19
N ASP A 102 20.30 1.06 -7.80
CA ASP A 102 19.36 1.27 -8.89
C ASP A 102 18.00 1.71 -8.33
N ASN A 103 17.35 2.68 -8.98
CA ASN A 103 16.06 3.22 -8.56
C ASN A 103 15.97 3.58 -7.06
N GLN A 104 16.70 4.64 -6.65
CA GLN A 104 16.74 5.10 -5.24
C GLN A 104 15.37 5.42 -4.63
N ASN A 105 14.33 5.64 -5.44
CA ASN A 105 12.97 5.97 -5.02
C ASN A 105 12.10 4.74 -4.75
N SER A 106 12.65 3.53 -4.80
CA SER A 106 11.90 2.32 -4.46
C SER A 106 11.41 2.38 -3.00
N TYR A 107 10.15 1.98 -2.79
CA TYR A 107 9.58 1.88 -1.45
C TYR A 107 10.36 0.89 -0.57
N LEU A 108 10.90 -0.17 -1.17
CA LEU A 108 11.63 -1.21 -0.47
C LEU A 108 12.91 -0.67 0.20
N TRP A 109 13.65 0.21 -0.50
CA TRP A 109 14.84 0.85 0.08
C TRP A 109 14.50 1.76 1.26
N THR A 110 13.37 2.43 1.20
CA THR A 110 12.87 3.25 2.30
C THR A 110 12.42 2.39 3.47
N GLU A 111 11.73 1.28 3.19
CA GLU A 111 11.27 0.32 4.19
C GLU A 111 12.41 -0.24 5.03
N ILE A 112 13.45 -0.74 4.38
CA ILE A 112 14.63 -1.29 5.08
C ILE A 112 15.59 -0.23 5.60
N GLY A 113 15.41 1.04 5.25
CA GLY A 113 16.30 2.13 5.66
C GLY A 113 17.70 2.05 5.05
N LEU A 114 17.84 1.47 3.84
CA LEU A 114 19.12 1.13 3.21
C LEU A 114 20.07 2.32 3.11
N LEU A 115 19.60 3.46 2.61
CA LEU A 115 20.45 4.65 2.46
C LEU A 115 21.03 5.15 3.78
N SER A 116 20.19 5.18 4.83
CA SER A 116 20.63 5.57 6.18
C SER A 116 21.64 4.58 6.77
N PHE A 117 21.41 3.31 6.50
CA PHE A 117 22.33 2.23 6.91
C PHE A 117 23.70 2.37 6.20
N LEU A 118 23.74 2.50 4.88
CA LEU A 118 24.97 2.62 4.10
C LEU A 118 25.80 3.85 4.51
N LYS A 119 25.14 4.97 4.82
CA LYS A 119 25.81 6.17 5.39
C LYS A 119 26.44 5.88 6.75
N LYS A 120 25.80 5.12 7.63
CA LYS A 120 26.35 4.72 8.94
C LYS A 120 27.56 3.80 8.78
N GLU A 121 27.56 2.90 7.80
CA GLU A 121 28.71 2.03 7.47
C GLU A 121 29.83 2.77 6.73
N LYS A 122 29.74 4.10 6.57
CA LYS A 122 30.75 4.97 5.92
C LYS A 122 31.07 4.58 4.47
N THR A 123 30.16 3.91 3.79
CA THR A 123 30.25 3.63 2.36
C THR A 123 29.86 4.85 1.54
N LYS A 124 30.44 4.99 0.35
CA LYS A 124 30.19 6.11 -0.56
C LYS A 124 29.45 5.63 -1.81
N GLU A 125 28.50 6.43 -2.25
CA GLU A 125 27.85 6.18 -3.53
C GLU A 125 28.82 6.43 -4.68
N SER A 126 28.86 5.52 -5.66
CA SER A 126 29.67 5.64 -6.86
C SER A 126 28.93 5.05 -8.06
N VAL A 127 28.75 5.86 -9.09
CA VAL A 127 28.11 5.43 -10.35
C VAL A 127 29.10 4.64 -11.19
N ASP A 128 30.37 5.02 -11.23
CA ASP A 128 31.35 4.42 -12.14
C ASP A 128 31.96 3.12 -11.58
N PHE A 129 32.44 3.17 -10.34
CA PHE A 129 33.12 2.05 -9.69
C PHE A 129 32.49 1.73 -8.35
N SER A 130 31.62 0.72 -8.31
CA SER A 130 30.99 0.25 -7.08
C SER A 130 31.41 -1.18 -6.75
N ASN A 131 31.75 -1.43 -5.48
CA ASN A 131 32.07 -2.78 -5.01
C ASN A 131 30.82 -3.65 -4.84
N ILE A 132 29.70 -3.01 -4.44
CA ILE A 132 28.40 -3.63 -4.25
C ILE A 132 27.31 -2.84 -4.97
N GLN A 133 26.34 -3.53 -5.50
CA GLN A 133 25.24 -2.96 -6.26
C GLN A 133 23.93 -3.52 -5.75
N PHE A 134 22.91 -2.64 -5.60
CA PHE A 134 21.60 -2.98 -5.08
C PHE A 134 20.54 -2.82 -6.15
N PHE A 135 19.77 -3.88 -6.36
CA PHE A 135 18.67 -3.94 -7.33
C PHE A 135 17.40 -4.43 -6.66
N GLU A 136 16.28 -3.78 -6.94
CA GLU A 136 14.97 -4.30 -6.56
C GLU A 136 14.55 -5.38 -7.55
N ALA A 137 14.33 -6.61 -7.09
CA ALA A 137 13.68 -7.66 -7.87
C ALA A 137 12.16 -7.45 -7.80
N ASN A 138 11.61 -6.70 -8.74
CA ASN A 138 10.19 -6.31 -8.74
C ASN A 138 9.22 -7.48 -8.85
N LYS A 139 9.64 -8.57 -9.49
CA LYS A 139 9.01 -9.88 -9.45
C LYS A 139 10.06 -10.97 -9.46
N ILE A 140 9.79 -12.05 -8.71
CA ILE A 140 10.57 -13.30 -8.74
C ILE A 140 9.68 -14.40 -9.30
N PHE A 141 10.18 -15.17 -10.27
CA PHE A 141 9.38 -16.16 -11.00
C PHE A 141 9.64 -17.57 -10.46
N SER A 142 8.59 -18.21 -9.98
CA SER A 142 8.69 -19.55 -9.36
C SER A 142 8.91 -20.68 -10.38
N ASP A 143 8.58 -20.46 -11.64
CA ASP A 143 8.78 -21.43 -12.73
C ASP A 143 10.22 -21.49 -13.23
N SER A 144 10.96 -20.39 -13.16
CA SER A 144 12.28 -20.22 -13.78
C SER A 144 13.40 -19.86 -12.80
N GLY A 145 13.09 -19.34 -11.60
CA GLY A 145 14.07 -18.81 -10.68
C GLY A 145 14.73 -17.48 -11.14
N SER A 146 14.14 -16.84 -12.16
CA SER A 146 14.59 -15.55 -12.68
C SER A 146 13.84 -14.38 -12.00
N PHE A 147 14.30 -13.15 -12.27
CA PHE A 147 13.73 -11.91 -11.74
C PHE A 147 13.29 -10.97 -12.83
N LEU A 148 12.30 -10.14 -12.54
CA LEU A 148 12.02 -8.92 -13.27
C LEU A 148 12.65 -7.74 -12.53
N ILE A 149 13.47 -7.00 -13.24
CA ILE A 149 14.10 -5.74 -12.79
C ILE A 149 13.69 -4.64 -13.78
N PHE A 150 13.48 -3.42 -13.30
CA PHE A 150 13.34 -2.27 -14.17
C PHE A 150 14.60 -1.44 -14.10
N GLY A 151 15.25 -1.25 -15.24
CA GLY A 151 16.50 -0.52 -15.33
C GLY A 151 16.72 0.14 -16.69
N ASN A 152 17.77 0.91 -16.79
CA ASN A 152 18.24 1.54 -18.02
C ASN A 152 19.52 0.83 -18.55
N GLN A 153 20.17 1.41 -19.55
CA GLN A 153 21.39 0.85 -20.10
C GLN A 153 22.52 0.74 -19.06
N ASN A 154 22.58 1.67 -18.10
CA ASN A 154 23.55 1.61 -17.02
C ASN A 154 23.30 0.41 -16.11
N THR A 155 22.05 0.10 -15.81
CA THR A 155 21.65 -1.10 -15.05
C THR A 155 22.17 -2.36 -15.72
N ILE A 156 22.01 -2.50 -17.06
CA ILE A 156 22.50 -3.65 -17.81
C ILE A 156 24.03 -3.75 -17.72
N ASN A 157 24.73 -2.63 -17.90
CA ASN A 157 26.19 -2.58 -17.80
C ASN A 157 26.68 -2.97 -16.39
N LYS A 158 25.96 -2.52 -15.37
CA LYS A 158 26.25 -2.84 -13.95
C LYS A 158 26.06 -4.32 -13.63
N LEU A 159 24.98 -4.93 -14.10
CA LEU A 159 24.71 -6.37 -13.89
C LEU A 159 25.81 -7.28 -14.46
N ASN A 160 26.54 -6.82 -15.45
CA ASN A 160 27.62 -7.57 -16.12
C ASN A 160 29.03 -7.29 -15.54
N ASN A 161 29.14 -6.45 -14.51
CA ASN A 161 30.41 -6.14 -13.87
C ASN A 161 30.78 -7.18 -12.80
N ASN A 162 32.06 -7.27 -12.45
CA ASN A 162 32.58 -8.15 -11.38
C ASN A 162 32.23 -7.68 -9.94
N SER A 163 31.28 -6.78 -9.78
CA SER A 163 30.79 -6.30 -8.50
C SER A 163 29.87 -7.33 -7.83
N ILE A 164 29.63 -7.17 -6.54
CA ILE A 164 28.63 -7.98 -5.84
C ILE A 164 27.26 -7.40 -6.12
N ASN A 165 26.37 -8.19 -6.73
CA ASN A 165 25.00 -7.79 -7.01
C ASN A 165 24.09 -8.30 -5.89
N VAL A 166 23.45 -7.40 -5.18
CA VAL A 166 22.45 -7.73 -4.16
C VAL A 166 21.05 -7.38 -4.69
N PHE A 167 20.26 -8.41 -4.89
CA PHE A 167 18.86 -8.31 -5.25
C PHE A 167 18.02 -8.41 -4.00
N VAL A 168 17.02 -7.55 -3.86
CA VAL A 168 16.09 -7.59 -2.73
C VAL A 168 14.66 -7.70 -3.25
N ALA A 169 13.91 -8.63 -2.68
CA ALA A 169 12.50 -8.85 -2.98
C ALA A 169 11.70 -9.04 -1.69
N GLY A 170 10.47 -8.52 -1.63
CA GLY A 170 9.49 -8.96 -0.65
C GLY A 170 8.88 -10.30 -1.05
N ILE A 171 8.40 -11.09 -0.09
CA ILE A 171 7.74 -12.38 -0.40
C ILE A 171 6.52 -12.23 -1.30
N GLU A 172 5.82 -11.10 -1.24
CA GLU A 172 4.65 -10.77 -2.08
C GLU A 172 4.98 -10.51 -3.54
N GLN A 173 6.27 -10.40 -3.87
CA GLN A 173 6.71 -10.17 -5.24
C GLN A 173 6.83 -11.47 -6.05
N VAL A 174 6.53 -12.63 -5.44
CA VAL A 174 6.53 -13.89 -6.16
C VAL A 174 5.41 -13.95 -7.21
N MET A 175 5.77 -14.38 -8.42
CA MET A 175 4.85 -14.72 -9.51
C MET A 175 5.02 -16.18 -9.92
N LYS A 176 3.89 -16.85 -10.20
CA LYS A 176 3.87 -18.26 -10.56
C LYS A 176 4.55 -18.51 -11.90
N ASN A 177 4.17 -17.74 -12.93
CA ASN A 177 4.58 -17.97 -14.31
C ASN A 177 5.24 -16.74 -14.92
N THR A 178 6.29 -16.96 -15.67
CA THR A 178 6.93 -15.92 -16.48
C THR A 178 6.02 -15.41 -17.60
N ASP A 179 5.08 -16.22 -18.09
CA ASP A 179 4.13 -15.87 -19.18
C ASP A 179 3.20 -14.70 -18.80
N ASP A 180 2.95 -14.48 -17.51
CA ASP A 180 2.10 -13.36 -17.05
C ASP A 180 2.80 -12.00 -17.08
N ILE A 181 4.08 -11.95 -17.47
CA ILE A 181 4.90 -10.74 -17.45
C ILE A 181 4.37 -9.67 -18.39
N GLU A 182 3.93 -10.05 -19.60
CA GLU A 182 3.42 -9.09 -20.59
C GLU A 182 2.19 -8.36 -20.07
N LEU A 183 1.27 -9.09 -19.46
CA LEU A 183 0.08 -8.53 -18.83
C LEU A 183 0.44 -7.60 -17.66
N TYR A 184 1.41 -8.02 -16.82
CA TYR A 184 1.92 -7.22 -15.72
C TYR A 184 2.54 -5.90 -16.23
N LEU A 185 3.42 -5.97 -17.23
CA LEU A 185 4.09 -4.81 -17.80
C LEU A 185 3.10 -3.83 -18.41
N LYS A 186 2.09 -4.33 -19.13
CA LYS A 186 1.07 -3.47 -19.75
C LYS A 186 0.32 -2.62 -18.72
N ILE A 187 -0.05 -3.20 -17.59
CA ILE A 187 -0.85 -2.52 -16.54
C ILE A 187 0.03 -1.70 -15.60
N SER A 188 1.28 -2.12 -15.36
CA SER A 188 2.22 -1.42 -14.47
C SER A 188 3.06 -0.34 -15.18
N LYS A 189 2.94 -0.19 -16.49
CA LYS A 189 3.75 0.72 -17.34
C LYS A 189 3.88 2.13 -16.77
N ASP A 190 2.79 2.69 -16.23
CA ASP A 190 2.79 4.06 -15.74
C ASP A 190 3.52 4.24 -14.40
N ARG A 191 3.75 3.16 -13.64
CA ARG A 191 4.54 3.18 -12.40
C ARG A 191 6.01 3.49 -12.64
N TYR A 192 6.57 3.00 -13.76
CA TYR A 192 8.01 3.02 -14.03
C TYR A 192 8.42 4.09 -15.03
N LYS A 193 7.50 4.99 -15.43
CA LYS A 193 7.85 6.17 -16.20
C LYS A 193 8.49 7.22 -15.29
N GLU A 194 9.80 7.18 -15.13
CA GLU A 194 10.52 8.32 -14.57
C GLU A 194 10.57 9.46 -15.59
N LYS A 195 10.59 10.70 -15.09
CA LYS A 195 10.41 11.92 -15.92
C LYS A 195 11.44 12.10 -17.03
N ASN A 196 12.63 11.49 -16.94
CA ASN A 196 13.75 11.71 -17.86
C ASN A 196 14.42 10.44 -18.36
N ASP A 197 14.27 9.27 -17.71
CA ASP A 197 14.93 8.03 -18.14
C ASP A 197 13.90 6.95 -18.50
N LYS A 198 14.05 6.38 -19.69
CA LYS A 198 13.26 5.21 -20.08
C LYS A 198 13.78 4.00 -19.32
N LEU A 199 13.02 3.56 -18.32
CA LEU A 199 13.25 2.28 -17.70
C LEU A 199 12.67 1.15 -18.58
N TYR A 200 13.48 0.12 -18.79
CA TYR A 200 13.12 -1.08 -19.54
C TYR A 200 12.93 -2.25 -18.57
N PRO A 201 11.98 -3.15 -18.83
CA PRO A 201 11.90 -4.42 -18.12
C PRO A 201 13.06 -5.32 -18.54
N ILE A 202 13.78 -5.85 -17.58
CA ILE A 202 14.90 -6.76 -17.75
C ILE A 202 14.55 -8.06 -17.03
N ILE A 203 14.49 -9.18 -17.74
CA ILE A 203 14.41 -10.50 -17.13
C ILE A 203 15.86 -10.95 -16.88
N TYR A 204 16.20 -11.10 -15.62
CA TYR A 204 17.54 -11.46 -15.18
C TYR A 204 17.55 -12.84 -14.52
N THR A 205 18.45 -13.69 -14.97
CA THR A 205 18.71 -14.97 -14.33
C THR A 205 20.00 -14.84 -13.52
N PRO A 206 19.92 -14.92 -12.18
CA PRO A 206 21.08 -14.75 -11.33
C PRO A 206 22.13 -15.84 -11.53
N SER A 207 23.39 -15.53 -11.29
CA SER A 207 24.51 -16.44 -11.48
C SER A 207 25.56 -16.30 -10.40
N SER A 208 26.07 -17.43 -9.90
CA SER A 208 27.18 -17.44 -8.96
C SER A 208 28.48 -16.85 -9.56
N LYS A 209 28.64 -16.89 -10.89
CA LYS A 209 29.77 -16.28 -11.59
C LYS A 209 29.76 -14.75 -11.49
N ASN A 210 28.58 -14.14 -11.36
CA ASN A 210 28.39 -12.70 -11.22
C ASN A 210 28.36 -12.24 -9.76
N ASN A 211 28.69 -13.12 -8.79
CA ASN A 211 28.57 -12.83 -7.35
C ASN A 211 27.18 -12.35 -6.94
N ASP A 212 26.13 -12.94 -7.52
CA ASP A 212 24.74 -12.58 -7.27
C ASP A 212 24.27 -13.09 -5.91
N ILE A 213 23.58 -12.24 -5.17
CA ILE A 213 23.02 -12.53 -3.86
C ILE A 213 21.56 -12.09 -3.86
N LEU A 214 20.65 -12.99 -3.52
CA LEU A 214 19.22 -12.66 -3.35
C LEU A 214 18.85 -12.61 -1.87
N PHE A 215 18.25 -11.50 -1.46
CA PHE A 215 17.64 -11.30 -0.16
C PHE A 215 16.12 -11.30 -0.31
N ILE A 216 15.45 -12.26 0.33
CA ILE A 216 13.99 -12.36 0.34
C ILE A 216 13.51 -11.94 1.73
N LEU A 217 12.64 -10.94 1.77
CA LEU A 217 12.19 -10.28 3.00
C LEU A 217 10.70 -10.53 3.24
N ASP A 218 10.36 -11.08 4.40
CA ASP A 218 8.98 -11.16 4.89
C ASP A 218 8.51 -9.84 5.48
N ASN A 219 9.18 -9.33 6.48
CA ASN A 219 8.83 -8.11 7.20
C ASN A 219 7.34 -8.00 7.52
N MET A 220 6.80 -9.00 8.21
CA MET A 220 5.40 -9.13 8.63
C MET A 220 4.36 -9.33 7.50
N ARG A 221 4.78 -9.53 6.25
CA ARG A 221 3.85 -9.82 5.15
C ARG A 221 3.13 -11.15 5.35
N SER A 222 3.82 -12.15 5.90
CA SER A 222 3.21 -13.42 6.31
C SER A 222 2.10 -13.24 7.35
N ASN A 223 2.22 -12.22 8.23
CA ASN A 223 1.14 -11.91 9.17
C ASN A 223 -0.13 -11.42 8.46
N VAL A 224 0.01 -10.63 7.38
CA VAL A 224 -1.14 -10.19 6.55
C VAL A 224 -1.87 -11.39 5.93
N MET A 225 -1.15 -12.47 5.59
CA MET A 225 -1.73 -13.69 5.03
C MET A 225 -2.73 -14.38 5.97
N ASN A 226 -2.60 -14.18 7.28
CA ASN A 226 -3.54 -14.72 8.28
C ASN A 226 -4.92 -14.03 8.24
N PHE A 227 -5.03 -12.88 7.59
CA PHE A 227 -6.26 -12.10 7.51
C PHE A 227 -6.86 -12.21 6.11
N ILE A 228 -7.80 -13.16 5.93
CA ILE A 228 -8.40 -13.49 4.63
C ILE A 228 -8.86 -12.26 3.83
N PRO A 229 -9.61 -11.29 4.40
CA PRO A 229 -10.05 -10.12 3.65
C PRO A 229 -8.90 -9.21 3.19
N GLN A 230 -7.79 -9.14 3.96
CA GLN A 230 -6.69 -8.22 3.71
C GLN A 230 -5.55 -8.82 2.88
N ARG A 231 -5.43 -10.16 2.82
CA ARG A 231 -4.30 -10.83 2.14
C ARG A 231 -4.12 -10.39 0.69
N SER A 232 -5.21 -10.22 -0.04
CA SER A 232 -5.13 -9.77 -1.44
C SER A 232 -4.58 -8.34 -1.61
N ALA A 233 -4.48 -7.55 -0.54
CA ALA A 233 -3.80 -6.25 -0.56
C ALA A 233 -2.29 -6.36 -0.79
N LEU A 234 -1.67 -7.52 -0.50
CA LEU A 234 -0.28 -7.81 -0.83
C LEU A 234 -0.03 -7.86 -2.36
N ALA A 235 -1.08 -8.07 -3.16
CA ALA A 235 -1.00 -7.97 -4.62
C ALA A 235 -0.81 -6.53 -5.13
N CYS A 236 -0.80 -5.52 -4.25
CA CYS A 236 -0.75 -4.10 -4.62
C CYS A 236 0.46 -3.79 -5.52
N LEU A 237 0.20 -3.04 -6.59
CA LEU A 237 1.27 -2.57 -7.51
C LEU A 237 2.05 -1.37 -6.96
N HIS A 238 1.69 -0.81 -5.81
CA HIS A 238 2.26 0.42 -5.25
C HIS A 238 2.26 1.62 -6.21
N CYS A 239 1.28 1.70 -7.12
CA CYS A 239 1.19 2.73 -8.17
C CYS A 239 0.76 4.12 -7.66
N GLY A 240 0.25 4.25 -6.44
CA GLY A 240 -0.15 5.51 -5.81
C GLY A 240 -1.51 6.06 -6.25
N LEU A 241 -2.16 5.54 -7.31
CA LEU A 241 -3.41 6.09 -7.86
C LEU A 241 -4.55 6.20 -6.82
N CYS A 242 -4.61 5.25 -5.88
CA CYS A 242 -5.62 5.29 -4.81
C CYS A 242 -5.42 6.48 -3.87
N SER A 243 -4.18 6.93 -3.66
CA SER A 243 -3.85 8.10 -2.84
C SER A 243 -4.23 9.39 -3.54
N ASP A 244 -4.01 9.49 -4.85
CA ASP A 244 -4.29 10.70 -5.65
C ASP A 244 -5.78 11.09 -5.63
N VAL A 245 -6.68 10.10 -5.52
CA VAL A 245 -8.14 10.33 -5.48
C VAL A 245 -8.73 10.27 -4.06
N CYS A 246 -7.91 10.03 -3.04
CA CYS A 246 -8.39 9.89 -1.69
C CYS A 246 -8.62 11.24 -1.01
N PRO A 247 -9.87 11.60 -0.63
CA PRO A 247 -10.12 12.89 0.01
C PRO A 247 -9.45 13.04 1.38
N VAL A 248 -9.15 11.92 2.04
CA VAL A 248 -8.44 11.92 3.33
C VAL A 248 -6.96 12.20 3.08
N PHE A 249 -6.34 11.43 2.19
CA PHE A 249 -4.91 11.60 1.87
C PHE A 249 -4.62 12.98 1.27
N CYS A 250 -5.46 13.47 0.36
CA CYS A 250 -5.30 14.81 -0.22
C CYS A 250 -5.37 15.95 0.80
N ASN A 251 -6.01 15.74 1.96
CA ASN A 251 -6.10 16.75 3.01
C ASN A 251 -5.08 16.55 4.15
N ALA A 252 -4.62 15.33 4.39
CA ALA A 252 -3.78 14.98 5.53
C ALA A 252 -2.29 14.82 5.15
N GLY A 253 -2.02 14.44 3.90
CA GLY A 253 -0.66 14.14 3.43
C GLY A 253 -0.14 12.78 3.87
N ASP A 254 1.05 12.44 3.41
CA ASP A 254 1.76 11.19 3.70
C ASP A 254 2.26 11.10 5.15
N LYS A 255 2.75 12.21 5.70
CA LYS A 255 3.26 12.28 7.07
C LYS A 255 2.22 11.92 8.14
N ALA A 256 0.92 12.04 7.81
CA ALA A 256 -0.15 11.66 8.72
C ALA A 256 -0.20 10.15 9.00
N TYR A 257 0.41 9.33 8.15
CA TYR A 257 0.48 7.88 8.32
C TYR A 257 1.67 7.45 9.18
N ASP A 258 2.70 8.32 9.35
CA ASP A 258 3.90 8.06 10.13
C ASP A 258 4.60 6.75 9.71
N ASN A 259 4.54 6.44 8.41
CA ASN A 259 5.06 5.22 7.80
C ASN A 259 5.36 5.48 6.32
N ILE A 260 6.13 4.57 5.70
CA ILE A 260 6.41 4.59 4.26
C ILE A 260 5.17 4.32 3.40
N PHE A 261 4.29 3.48 3.91
CA PHE A 261 2.98 3.26 3.28
C PHE A 261 2.04 4.41 3.64
N SER A 262 1.32 4.90 2.66
CA SER A 262 0.38 6.01 2.83
C SER A 262 -0.88 5.81 1.99
N GLY A 263 -1.93 6.57 2.30
CA GLY A 263 -3.18 6.52 1.58
C GLY A 263 -4.05 5.29 1.87
N PRO A 264 -4.99 4.95 0.97
CA PRO A 264 -5.95 3.87 1.19
C PRO A 264 -5.33 2.49 1.39
N ILE A 265 -4.26 2.16 0.66
CA ILE A 265 -3.57 0.86 0.82
C ILE A 265 -2.91 0.75 2.21
N ALA A 266 -2.35 1.84 2.73
CA ALA A 266 -1.82 1.90 4.08
C ALA A 266 -2.90 1.67 5.13
N SER A 267 -4.11 2.21 4.90
CA SER A 267 -5.26 1.98 5.80
C SER A 267 -5.68 0.51 5.87
N VAL A 268 -5.32 -0.29 4.88
CA VAL A 268 -5.52 -1.76 4.88
C VAL A 268 -4.35 -2.47 5.53
N LEU A 269 -3.12 -2.20 5.07
CA LEU A 269 -1.94 -3.01 5.39
C LEU A 269 -1.31 -2.67 6.74
N LEU A 270 -1.16 -1.37 7.09
CA LEU A 270 -0.42 -0.97 8.31
C LEU A 270 -0.92 -1.61 9.60
N PRO A 271 -2.24 -1.77 9.83
CA PRO A 271 -2.70 -2.48 11.02
C PRO A 271 -2.18 -3.91 11.16
N HIS A 272 -1.75 -4.53 10.08
CA HIS A 272 -1.29 -5.92 10.03
C HIS A 272 0.21 -6.08 9.85
N LEU A 273 0.87 -5.12 9.18
CA LEU A 273 2.33 -5.06 9.07
C LEU A 273 2.99 -4.55 10.35
N GLU A 274 2.26 -3.71 11.08
CA GLU A 274 2.69 -3.10 12.33
C GLU A 274 1.78 -3.57 13.48
N ASN A 275 1.72 -2.81 14.55
CA ASN A 275 0.81 -3.09 15.63
C ASN A 275 -0.58 -2.48 15.36
N ILE A 276 -1.60 -3.29 15.23
CA ILE A 276 -2.97 -2.85 14.95
C ILE A 276 -3.50 -1.83 15.97
N ALA A 277 -3.09 -1.91 17.23
CA ALA A 277 -3.52 -0.98 18.27
C ALA A 277 -2.99 0.45 18.02
N ASP A 278 -1.79 0.58 17.47
CA ASP A 278 -1.16 1.86 17.17
C ASP A 278 -1.70 2.48 15.86
N TYR A 279 -2.10 1.65 14.91
CA TYR A 279 -2.59 2.06 13.59
C TYR A 279 -4.12 2.00 13.41
N THR A 280 -4.90 1.89 14.50
CA THR A 280 -6.38 1.92 14.41
C THR A 280 -6.90 3.16 13.70
N PHE A 281 -6.21 4.29 13.85
CA PHE A 281 -6.61 5.59 13.31
C PHE A 281 -6.66 5.61 11.78
N VAL A 282 -5.76 4.93 11.07
CA VAL A 282 -5.71 4.93 9.60
C VAL A 282 -6.97 4.31 8.99
N SER A 283 -7.48 3.24 9.60
CA SER A 283 -8.72 2.61 9.18
C SER A 283 -9.96 3.50 9.47
N TYR A 284 -9.98 4.18 10.64
CA TYR A 284 -11.11 5.03 11.03
C TYR A 284 -11.11 6.41 10.36
N ALA A 285 -9.99 6.89 9.86
CA ALA A 285 -9.91 8.14 9.09
C ALA A 285 -10.60 8.03 7.73
N CYS A 286 -10.68 6.85 7.15
CA CYS A 286 -11.30 6.62 5.84
C CYS A 286 -12.79 7.03 5.83
N THR A 287 -13.22 7.73 4.78
CA THR A 287 -14.62 8.13 4.58
C THR A 287 -15.48 7.05 3.93
N LEU A 288 -14.90 5.92 3.53
CA LEU A 288 -15.54 4.81 2.81
C LEU A 288 -16.21 5.24 1.48
N CYS A 289 -15.68 6.27 0.80
CA CYS A 289 -16.24 6.80 -0.43
C CYS A 289 -16.09 5.89 -1.66
N GLY A 290 -15.15 4.91 -1.61
CA GLY A 290 -14.90 3.93 -2.67
C GLY A 290 -14.13 4.47 -3.90
N ASN A 291 -13.65 5.72 -3.89
CA ASN A 291 -12.92 6.26 -5.03
C ASN A 291 -11.60 5.50 -5.32
N CYS A 292 -10.93 5.02 -4.29
CA CYS A 292 -9.69 4.24 -4.41
C CYS A 292 -9.90 2.91 -5.18
N GLU A 293 -11.06 2.26 -5.03
CA GLU A 293 -11.39 1.02 -5.75
C GLU A 293 -11.61 1.27 -7.25
N LYS A 294 -12.26 2.41 -7.59
CA LYS A 294 -12.57 2.76 -8.99
C LYS A 294 -11.32 2.98 -9.82
N VAL A 295 -10.25 3.49 -9.22
CA VAL A 295 -8.99 3.78 -9.91
C VAL A 295 -7.96 2.66 -9.78
N CYS A 296 -8.20 1.68 -8.92
CA CYS A 296 -7.26 0.59 -8.71
C CYS A 296 -7.07 -0.24 -9.99
N PRO A 297 -5.84 -0.33 -10.53
CA PRO A 297 -5.61 -1.04 -11.78
C PRO A 297 -5.82 -2.55 -11.69
N ILE A 298 -5.81 -3.11 -10.48
CA ILE A 298 -6.05 -4.53 -10.21
C ILE A 298 -7.33 -4.78 -9.39
N SER A 299 -8.17 -3.76 -9.29
CA SER A 299 -9.53 -3.84 -8.69
C SER A 299 -9.56 -4.37 -7.25
N LEU A 300 -8.59 -3.97 -6.40
CA LEU A 300 -8.60 -4.33 -4.98
C LEU A 300 -9.83 -3.74 -4.26
N PRO A 301 -10.57 -4.52 -3.47
CA PRO A 301 -11.75 -4.06 -2.73
C PRO A 301 -11.34 -3.33 -1.43
N LEU A 302 -10.58 -2.22 -1.57
CA LEU A 302 -9.94 -1.51 -0.46
C LEU A 302 -10.94 -1.01 0.60
N ARG A 303 -12.14 -0.57 0.18
CA ARG A 303 -13.19 -0.11 1.11
C ARG A 303 -13.69 -1.24 2.00
N ASP A 304 -13.90 -2.41 1.42
CA ASP A 304 -14.40 -3.57 2.15
C ASP A 304 -13.31 -4.07 3.12
N MET A 305 -12.06 -4.13 2.68
CA MET A 305 -10.90 -4.45 3.54
C MET A 305 -10.77 -3.48 4.73
N ILE A 306 -10.93 -2.18 4.51
CA ILE A 306 -10.91 -1.17 5.59
C ILE A 306 -12.10 -1.36 6.54
N THR A 307 -13.26 -1.75 6.02
CA THR A 307 -14.44 -2.04 6.82
C THR A 307 -14.20 -3.26 7.73
N GLU A 308 -13.58 -4.31 7.21
CA GLU A 308 -13.18 -5.48 7.98
C GLU A 308 -12.14 -5.14 9.05
N ASN A 309 -11.16 -4.28 8.76
CA ASN A 309 -10.23 -3.77 9.77
C ASN A 309 -10.98 -3.08 10.92
N ARG A 310 -11.98 -2.23 10.61
CA ARG A 310 -12.82 -1.60 11.63
C ARG A 310 -13.61 -2.61 12.46
N HIS A 311 -14.13 -3.64 11.80
CA HIS A 311 -14.85 -4.73 12.47
C HIS A 311 -13.92 -5.44 13.46
N TYR A 312 -12.75 -5.86 13.02
CA TYR A 312 -11.74 -6.51 13.84
C TYR A 312 -11.28 -5.63 15.04
N ILE A 313 -11.00 -4.35 14.80
CA ILE A 313 -10.63 -3.38 15.84
C ILE A 313 -11.73 -3.27 16.90
N MET A 314 -13.00 -3.23 16.48
CA MET A 314 -14.15 -3.18 17.37
C MET A 314 -14.32 -4.45 18.18
N GLU A 315 -14.19 -5.60 17.53
CA GLU A 315 -14.32 -6.93 18.15
C GLU A 315 -13.25 -7.13 19.24
N LYS A 316 -12.00 -6.82 18.92
CA LYS A 316 -10.86 -6.90 19.86
C LYS A 316 -10.86 -5.78 20.90
N GLY A 317 -11.78 -4.82 20.81
CA GLY A 317 -11.91 -3.74 21.79
C GLY A 317 -10.70 -2.79 21.84
N LEU A 318 -9.99 -2.61 20.71
CA LEU A 318 -8.76 -1.80 20.62
C LEU A 318 -9.02 -0.29 20.59
N LEU A 319 -10.28 0.14 20.46
CA LEU A 319 -10.61 1.58 20.49
C LEU A 319 -10.47 2.16 21.91
N PRO A 320 -10.07 3.44 22.02
CA PRO A 320 -10.09 4.17 23.28
C PRO A 320 -11.46 4.10 23.95
N PHE A 321 -11.49 4.02 25.28
CA PHE A 321 -12.72 3.86 26.08
C PHE A 321 -13.78 4.93 25.77
N SER A 322 -13.33 6.18 25.55
CA SER A 322 -14.21 7.29 25.17
C SER A 322 -14.96 7.05 23.85
N GLU A 323 -14.27 6.50 22.85
CA GLU A 323 -14.84 6.19 21.53
C GLU A 323 -15.70 4.92 21.58
N LYS A 324 -15.27 3.90 22.32
CA LYS A 324 -16.04 2.69 22.55
C LYS A 324 -17.42 3.01 23.15
N ASN A 325 -17.46 3.91 24.15
CA ASN A 325 -18.73 4.35 24.73
C ASN A 325 -19.60 5.19 23.78
N LYS A 326 -18.99 6.08 22.99
CA LYS A 326 -19.71 6.84 21.96
C LYS A 326 -20.35 5.89 20.93
N ASN A 327 -19.55 4.95 20.40
CA ASN A 327 -20.01 3.99 19.39
C ASN A 327 -21.10 3.07 19.95
N ARG A 328 -20.97 2.58 21.19
CA ARG A 328 -22.01 1.80 21.86
C ARG A 328 -23.33 2.56 21.99
N LYS A 329 -23.28 3.85 22.37
CA LYS A 329 -24.47 4.71 22.46
C LYS A 329 -25.09 4.96 21.09
N MET A 330 -24.27 5.26 20.07
CA MET A 330 -24.75 5.45 18.71
C MET A 330 -25.38 4.18 18.15
N ARG A 331 -24.73 3.03 18.28
CA ARG A 331 -25.24 1.74 17.83
C ARG A 331 -26.61 1.42 18.44
N LYS A 332 -26.80 1.62 19.75
CA LYS A 332 -28.10 1.42 20.44
C LYS A 332 -29.22 2.30 19.86
N VAL A 333 -28.88 3.47 19.36
CA VAL A 333 -29.85 4.39 18.75
C VAL A 333 -30.12 4.01 17.30
N LEU A 334 -29.07 3.76 16.51
CA LEU A 334 -29.17 3.46 15.08
C LEU A 334 -29.85 2.12 14.80
N LEU A 335 -29.65 1.11 15.65
CA LEU A 335 -30.28 -0.20 15.53
C LEU A 335 -31.76 -0.23 15.96
N SER A 336 -32.29 0.87 16.49
CA SER A 336 -33.69 0.92 16.92
C SER A 336 -34.45 2.05 16.26
N ARG A 337 -35.31 1.70 15.28
CA ARG A 337 -36.17 2.67 14.59
C ARG A 337 -37.04 3.48 15.55
N LYS A 338 -37.57 2.85 16.59
CA LYS A 338 -38.34 3.53 17.65
C LYS A 338 -37.47 4.59 18.38
N LYS A 339 -36.21 4.30 18.67
CA LYS A 339 -35.29 5.25 19.32
C LYS A 339 -34.90 6.38 18.38
N LEU A 340 -34.62 6.07 17.10
CA LEU A 340 -34.31 7.06 16.06
C LEU A 340 -35.43 8.07 15.89
N ASN A 341 -36.68 7.60 15.85
CA ASN A 341 -37.88 8.46 15.70
C ASN A 341 -38.16 9.30 16.95
N LYS A 342 -37.81 8.80 18.15
CA LYS A 342 -37.98 9.51 19.42
C LYS A 342 -36.82 10.45 19.80
N ILE A 343 -35.79 10.58 18.95
CA ILE A 343 -34.68 11.51 19.22
C ILE A 343 -35.25 12.95 19.16
N SER A 344 -35.31 13.56 20.35
CA SER A 344 -35.70 14.98 20.44
C SER A 344 -34.67 15.88 19.73
N PHE A 345 -35.14 17.06 19.28
CA PHE A 345 -34.32 18.09 18.66
C PHE A 345 -33.04 18.41 19.47
N PHE A 346 -33.13 18.51 20.79
CA PHE A 346 -31.98 18.76 21.69
C PHE A 346 -30.97 17.62 21.67
N LYS A 347 -31.38 16.36 21.56
CA LYS A 347 -30.46 15.22 21.43
C LYS A 347 -29.78 15.22 20.08
N ARG A 348 -30.42 15.68 19.00
CA ARG A 348 -29.81 15.85 17.67
C ARG A 348 -28.75 16.93 17.69
N ILE A 349 -28.99 18.07 18.38
CA ILE A 349 -27.97 19.11 18.60
C ILE A 349 -26.77 18.55 19.36
N LYS A 350 -27.00 17.71 20.37
CA LYS A 350 -25.92 17.06 21.12
C LYS A 350 -25.12 16.10 20.22
N PHE A 351 -25.76 15.42 19.29
CA PHE A 351 -25.11 14.60 18.24
C PHE A 351 -24.24 15.47 17.32
N LYS A 352 -24.68 16.64 16.92
CA LYS A 352 -23.90 17.61 16.15
C LYS A 352 -22.62 18.05 16.90
N ARG A 353 -22.69 18.16 18.25
CA ARG A 353 -21.53 18.49 19.10
C ARG A 353 -20.53 17.35 19.23
N LEU A 354 -20.90 16.09 18.88
CA LEU A 354 -20.00 14.95 18.85
C LEU A 354 -19.10 14.94 17.60
N LEU A 355 -19.44 15.70 16.56
CA LEU A 355 -18.55 15.95 15.44
C LEU A 355 -17.33 16.72 15.93
N SER A 356 -16.14 16.36 15.47
CA SER A 356 -14.90 17.00 15.88
C SER A 356 -14.93 18.51 15.64
N LYS A 357 -14.23 19.26 16.46
CA LYS A 357 -14.12 20.72 16.32
C LYS A 357 -13.56 21.10 14.94
N SER A 358 -12.64 20.32 14.39
CA SER A 358 -12.03 20.53 13.08
C SER A 358 -13.06 20.41 11.94
N LEU A 359 -13.91 19.39 11.95
CA LEU A 359 -14.99 19.24 10.98
C LEU A 359 -15.98 20.41 11.02
N ARG A 360 -16.25 20.97 12.22
CA ARG A 360 -17.16 22.12 12.39
C ARG A 360 -16.53 23.42 11.90
N LYS A 361 -15.22 23.60 12.02
CA LYS A 361 -14.53 24.82 11.63
C LYS A 361 -14.41 24.94 10.10
N ASN A 362 -14.27 23.82 9.40
CA ASN A 362 -13.92 23.79 7.98
C ASN A 362 -15.09 23.44 7.04
N ARG A 363 -16.27 23.08 7.56
CA ARG A 363 -17.44 22.74 6.73
C ARG A 363 -18.71 23.38 7.26
N LYS A 364 -19.52 23.95 6.34
CA LYS A 364 -20.89 24.35 6.65
C LYS A 364 -21.72 23.07 6.88
N ILE A 365 -22.03 22.78 8.13
CA ILE A 365 -22.93 21.68 8.47
C ILE A 365 -24.35 22.15 8.20
N PRO A 366 -25.13 21.42 7.40
CA PRO A 366 -26.52 21.79 7.09
C PRO A 366 -27.35 21.95 8.37
N LYS A 367 -28.35 22.80 8.32
CA LYS A 367 -29.31 22.96 9.42
C LYS A 367 -29.98 21.61 9.66
N MET A 368 -30.08 21.20 10.91
CA MET A 368 -30.80 19.98 11.24
C MET A 368 -32.32 20.24 11.19
N GLU A 369 -32.99 19.41 10.43
CA GLU A 369 -34.45 19.43 10.33
C GLU A 369 -35.10 19.15 11.69
N LYS A 370 -36.21 19.85 11.96
CA LYS A 370 -36.98 19.72 13.21
C LYS A 370 -37.56 18.32 13.37
N TYR A 371 -37.99 17.73 12.25
CA TYR A 371 -38.62 16.40 12.20
C TYR A 371 -37.70 15.37 11.59
N SER A 372 -37.82 14.08 11.99
CA SER A 372 -37.14 12.98 11.31
C SER A 372 -37.77 12.73 9.94
N PHE A 373 -37.06 12.11 9.00
CA PHE A 373 -37.59 11.75 7.68
C PHE A 373 -38.96 11.02 7.79
N ASN A 374 -39.06 10.04 8.70
CA ASN A 374 -40.33 9.33 8.90
C ASN A 374 -41.47 10.21 9.41
N GLN A 375 -41.16 11.17 10.30
CA GLN A 375 -42.17 12.10 10.77
C GLN A 375 -42.65 13.03 9.66
N GLN A 376 -41.75 13.49 8.82
CA GLN A 376 -42.09 14.29 7.63
C GLN A 376 -42.87 13.46 6.61
N TYR A 377 -42.44 12.23 6.35
CA TYR A 377 -43.11 11.32 5.42
C TYR A 377 -44.53 11.00 5.87
N ILE A 378 -44.74 10.66 7.15
CA ILE A 378 -46.06 10.38 7.70
C ILE A 378 -46.94 11.64 7.66
N LYS A 379 -46.38 12.81 7.93
CA LYS A 379 -47.09 14.08 7.85
C LYS A 379 -47.57 14.34 6.42
N ASN A 380 -46.68 14.21 5.44
CA ASN A 380 -46.98 14.40 4.03
C ASN A 380 -48.00 13.38 3.51
N LEU A 381 -47.95 12.12 3.97
CA LEU A 381 -48.95 11.13 3.65
C LEU A 381 -50.36 11.54 4.19
N LYS A 382 -50.43 11.96 5.45
CA LYS A 382 -51.67 12.41 6.06
C LYS A 382 -52.26 13.64 5.34
N GLU A 383 -51.42 14.58 4.93
CA GLU A 383 -51.84 15.75 4.16
C GLU A 383 -52.38 15.35 2.77
N LYS A 384 -51.77 14.37 2.10
CA LYS A 384 -52.27 13.82 0.82
C LYS A 384 -53.58 13.06 0.98
N PHE A 385 -53.73 12.26 2.04
CA PHE A 385 -54.98 11.53 2.30
C PHE A 385 -56.15 12.43 2.75
N ASN A 386 -55.86 13.58 3.33
CA ASN A 386 -56.91 14.55 3.72
C ASN A 386 -57.32 15.47 2.55
N GLN A 387 -56.66 15.37 1.39
CA GLN A 387 -57.00 16.10 0.15
C GLN A 387 -57.77 15.26 -0.87
N ILE A 388 -58.01 13.97 -0.55
CA ILE A 388 -58.91 13.04 -1.27
C ILE A 388 -60.20 12.88 -0.48
#